data_590dbc4da2705b9abc900b4c5b29fb8a
#
_entry.id   590dbc4da2705b9abc900b4c5b29fb8a
#
_cell.length_a   1.000
_cell.length_b   1.000
_cell.length_c   1.000
_cell.angle_alpha   90.00
_cell.angle_beta   90.00
_cell.angle_gamma   90.00
#
_symmetry.space_group_name_H-M   'P 1'
#
loop_
_entity.id
_entity.type
_entity.pdbx_description
1 polymer ?
#
loop_
_entity_poly.entity_id
_entity_poly.type
_entity_poly.pdbx_seq_one_letter_code
_entity_poly.pdbx_strand_id
1 'polypeptide(L)'
;ADTKALYEIANEARSKGLDVETKSEVPLAKDLAERVEGLVGPEGVAKRIKELEQDITREEVAFEIAAEIASGKFELTKEKANYNEEQRCDQGLRTALAILTEGVVAAPLEGISQVKIKENFDSTKYIAVYFAGPIRSAGGTAAALAVLLGDKIKEAIGIDDFKPIDDEIERYVEEVELYESEVTNLQYSPTPEEVRFAANHIPVEVTGEQTDQVEVSHRDLERVETNNIRGGALLAMVEGVIQKSKKIL
;
A
#
# COMPACT_ATOMS: atom_id res chain seq x y z
N ALA A 1 -19.13 2.48 -25.27
CA ALA A 1 -19.51 3.90 -25.37
C ALA A 1 -18.24 4.74 -25.49
N ASP A 2 -18.25 5.73 -26.37
CA ASP A 2 -17.11 6.62 -26.56
C ASP A 2 -17.01 7.57 -25.35
N THR A 3 -16.07 7.29 -24.48
CA THR A 3 -15.84 8.05 -23.23
C THR A 3 -15.60 9.54 -23.54
N LYS A 4 -14.95 9.85 -24.67
CA LYS A 4 -14.71 11.23 -25.09
C LYS A 4 -16.02 11.98 -25.36
N ALA A 5 -16.96 11.34 -26.05
CA ALA A 5 -18.28 11.94 -26.32
C ALA A 5 -19.08 12.21 -25.03
N LEU A 6 -18.96 11.32 -24.03
CA LEU A 6 -19.59 11.52 -22.72
C LEU A 6 -19.00 12.73 -21.98
N TYR A 7 -17.69 12.92 -22.02
CA TYR A 7 -17.04 14.12 -21.44
C TYR A 7 -17.42 15.40 -22.18
N GLU A 8 -17.56 15.37 -23.50
CA GLU A 8 -18.01 16.53 -24.29
C GLU A 8 -19.43 16.95 -23.89
N ILE A 9 -20.36 15.98 -23.73
CA ILE A 9 -21.72 16.22 -23.27
C ILE A 9 -21.74 16.78 -21.85
N ALA A 10 -20.96 16.21 -20.94
CA ALA A 10 -20.88 16.67 -19.57
C ALA A 10 -20.30 18.10 -19.48
N ASN A 11 -19.27 18.42 -20.26
CA ASN A 11 -18.68 19.75 -20.31
C ASN A 11 -19.63 20.77 -20.92
N GLU A 12 -20.42 20.39 -21.93
CA GLU A 12 -21.47 21.25 -22.51
C GLU A 12 -22.55 21.55 -21.46
N ALA A 13 -23.01 20.54 -20.70
CA ALA A 13 -23.97 20.72 -19.61
C ALA A 13 -23.45 21.69 -18.54
N ARG A 14 -22.18 21.53 -18.13
CA ARG A 14 -21.52 22.42 -17.16
C ARG A 14 -21.40 23.84 -17.65
N SER A 15 -21.04 24.01 -18.93
CA SER A 15 -20.95 25.36 -19.55
C SER A 15 -22.29 26.10 -19.57
N LYS A 16 -23.40 25.38 -19.55
CA LYS A 16 -24.77 25.91 -19.52
C LYS A 16 -25.31 26.06 -18.07
N GLY A 17 -24.50 25.77 -17.07
CA GLY A 17 -24.92 25.83 -15.65
C GLY A 17 -25.95 24.75 -15.26
N LEU A 18 -26.01 23.63 -15.99
CA LEU A 18 -26.90 22.49 -15.73
C LEU A 18 -26.29 21.50 -14.74
N ASP A 19 -25.02 21.67 -14.38
CA ASP A 19 -24.30 20.88 -13.37
C ASP A 19 -23.74 21.85 -12.33
N VAL A 20 -23.90 21.52 -11.05
CA VAL A 20 -23.37 22.30 -9.93
C VAL A 20 -21.84 22.27 -9.89
N GLU A 21 -21.23 21.20 -10.40
CA GLU A 21 -19.79 21.06 -10.52
C GLU A 21 -19.29 21.69 -11.82
N THR A 22 -18.41 22.67 -11.72
CA THR A 22 -17.88 23.40 -12.90
C THR A 22 -16.75 22.65 -13.60
N LYS A 23 -16.14 21.65 -12.94
CA LYS A 23 -15.03 20.84 -13.49
C LYS A 23 -15.26 19.36 -13.20
N SER A 24 -14.73 18.49 -14.05
CA SER A 24 -14.66 17.05 -13.74
C SER A 24 -13.69 16.84 -12.60
N GLU A 25 -14.09 16.09 -11.56
CA GLU A 25 -13.20 15.70 -10.45
C GLU A 25 -12.00 14.88 -10.95
N VAL A 26 -12.25 13.98 -11.90
CA VAL A 26 -11.22 13.14 -12.51
C VAL A 26 -11.09 13.52 -13.99
N PRO A 27 -10.00 14.17 -14.39
CA PRO A 27 -9.76 14.48 -15.79
C PRO A 27 -9.57 13.19 -16.61
N LEU A 28 -9.92 13.25 -17.91
CA LEU A 28 -9.69 12.13 -18.81
C LEU A 28 -8.19 11.89 -18.97
N ALA A 29 -7.67 10.81 -18.40
CA ALA A 29 -6.29 10.41 -18.56
C ALA A 29 -6.07 9.81 -19.97
N LYS A 30 -4.97 10.18 -20.63
CA LYS A 30 -4.60 9.67 -21.95
C LYS A 30 -3.82 8.36 -21.87
N ASP A 31 -3.10 8.18 -20.78
CA ASP A 31 -2.23 7.04 -20.52
C ASP A 31 -2.17 6.68 -19.03
N LEU A 32 -1.37 5.64 -18.68
CA LEU A 32 -1.21 5.18 -17.31
C LEU A 32 -0.62 6.27 -16.41
N ALA A 33 0.39 7.00 -16.87
CA ALA A 33 1.07 8.02 -16.07
C ALA A 33 0.10 9.14 -15.65
N GLU A 34 -0.72 9.66 -16.59
CA GLU A 34 -1.75 10.66 -16.29
C GLU A 34 -2.85 10.11 -15.39
N ARG A 35 -3.19 8.80 -15.51
CA ARG A 35 -4.14 8.16 -14.61
C ARG A 35 -3.59 8.07 -13.18
N VAL A 36 -2.34 7.65 -13.01
CA VAL A 36 -1.70 7.57 -11.70
C VAL A 36 -1.64 8.95 -11.04
N GLU A 37 -1.21 9.98 -11.78
CA GLU A 37 -1.19 11.36 -11.28
C GLU A 37 -2.58 11.84 -10.85
N GLY A 38 -3.59 11.64 -11.69
CA GLY A 38 -4.95 12.13 -11.44
C GLY A 38 -5.67 11.41 -10.29
N LEU A 39 -5.34 10.14 -10.02
CA LEU A 39 -6.00 9.33 -8.99
C LEU A 39 -5.26 9.32 -7.65
N VAL A 40 -3.94 9.31 -7.69
CA VAL A 40 -3.08 9.12 -6.51
C VAL A 40 -2.12 10.29 -6.32
N GLY A 41 -1.64 10.88 -7.41
CA GLY A 41 -0.62 11.94 -7.38
C GLY A 41 0.79 11.41 -7.11
N PRO A 42 1.74 12.28 -6.76
CA PRO A 42 1.61 13.74 -6.70
C PRO A 42 1.58 14.42 -8.08
N GLU A 43 1.20 15.69 -8.14
CA GLU A 43 1.25 16.48 -9.37
C GLU A 43 2.67 16.53 -9.94
N GLY A 44 2.81 16.36 -11.26
CA GLY A 44 4.09 16.27 -11.94
C GLY A 44 4.67 14.85 -12.06
N VAL A 45 4.09 13.88 -11.35
CA VAL A 45 4.59 12.49 -11.39
C VAL A 45 4.39 11.85 -12.76
N ALA A 46 3.34 12.22 -13.50
CA ALA A 46 3.11 11.69 -14.85
C ALA A 46 4.27 12.02 -15.81
N LYS A 47 4.82 13.22 -15.70
CA LYS A 47 5.99 13.61 -16.50
C LYS A 47 7.21 12.75 -16.12
N ARG A 48 7.44 12.57 -14.83
CA ARG A 48 8.58 11.78 -14.34
C ARG A 48 8.47 10.31 -14.73
N ILE A 49 7.29 9.71 -14.63
CA ILE A 49 7.02 8.34 -15.11
C ILE A 49 7.39 8.22 -16.59
N LYS A 50 6.88 9.13 -17.45
CA LYS A 50 7.17 9.11 -18.88
C LYS A 50 8.66 9.31 -19.23
N GLU A 51 9.40 10.03 -18.42
CA GLU A 51 10.86 10.17 -18.56
C GLU A 51 11.55 8.84 -18.27
N LEU A 52 11.21 8.19 -17.15
CA LEU A 52 11.83 6.94 -16.73
C LEU A 52 11.47 5.76 -17.65
N GLU A 53 10.22 5.68 -18.14
CA GLU A 53 9.76 4.62 -19.06
C GLU A 53 10.54 4.54 -20.38
N GLN A 54 11.35 5.56 -20.72
CA GLN A 54 12.18 5.53 -21.91
C GLN A 54 13.39 4.60 -21.77
N ASP A 55 13.86 4.38 -20.53
CA ASP A 55 15.13 3.74 -20.25
C ASP A 55 15.02 2.48 -19.39
N ILE A 56 13.95 2.36 -18.58
CA ILE A 56 13.78 1.28 -17.61
C ILE A 56 12.37 0.66 -17.65
N THR A 57 12.22 -0.50 -17.03
CA THR A 57 10.96 -1.25 -16.97
C THR A 57 9.94 -0.56 -16.05
N ARG A 58 8.66 -0.94 -16.15
CA ARG A 58 7.60 -0.39 -15.30
C ARG A 58 7.84 -0.67 -13.83
N GLU A 59 8.35 -1.85 -13.51
CA GLU A 59 8.71 -2.25 -12.14
C GLU A 59 9.81 -1.34 -11.58
N GLU A 60 10.86 -1.11 -12.36
CA GLU A 60 11.95 -0.19 -12.00
C GLU A 60 11.45 1.25 -11.87
N VAL A 61 10.56 1.71 -12.78
CA VAL A 61 9.91 3.02 -12.67
C VAL A 61 9.17 3.15 -11.34
N ALA A 62 8.40 2.14 -10.95
CA ALA A 62 7.66 2.17 -9.69
C ALA A 62 8.60 2.26 -8.48
N PHE A 63 9.72 1.52 -8.47
CA PHE A 63 10.71 1.56 -7.41
C PHE A 63 11.40 2.93 -7.33
N GLU A 64 11.82 3.50 -8.46
CA GLU A 64 12.44 4.82 -8.51
C GLU A 64 11.47 5.92 -8.03
N ILE A 65 10.24 5.91 -8.50
CA ILE A 65 9.20 6.87 -8.08
C ILE A 65 8.95 6.77 -6.57
N ALA A 66 8.83 5.54 -6.02
CA ALA A 66 8.66 5.34 -4.58
C ALA A 66 9.83 5.95 -3.80
N ALA A 67 11.06 5.66 -4.23
CA ALA A 67 12.28 6.12 -3.60
C ALA A 67 12.44 7.66 -3.69
N GLU A 68 12.18 8.25 -4.86
CA GLU A 68 12.29 9.70 -5.07
C GLU A 68 11.28 10.47 -4.21
N ILE A 69 10.03 10.02 -4.11
CA ILE A 69 9.00 10.66 -3.30
C ILE A 69 9.32 10.50 -1.81
N ALA A 70 9.62 9.30 -1.35
CA ALA A 70 9.88 9.01 0.07
C ALA A 70 11.12 9.75 0.60
N SER A 71 12.20 9.79 -0.17
CA SER A 71 13.44 10.49 0.21
C SER A 71 13.38 12.01 0.07
N GLY A 72 12.26 12.56 -0.44
CA GLY A 72 12.09 13.99 -0.68
C GLY A 72 12.88 14.54 -1.88
N LYS A 73 13.38 13.67 -2.75
CA LYS A 73 14.03 14.08 -4.02
C LYS A 73 13.03 14.51 -5.07
N PHE A 74 11.80 13.99 -5.00
CA PHE A 74 10.70 14.44 -5.86
C PHE A 74 10.11 15.74 -5.28
N GLU A 75 10.06 16.81 -6.10
CA GLU A 75 9.51 18.10 -5.69
C GLU A 75 7.99 18.02 -5.63
N LEU A 76 7.45 17.97 -4.42
CA LEU A 76 6.01 17.98 -4.20
C LEU A 76 5.44 19.40 -4.39
N THR A 77 4.17 19.48 -4.80
CA THR A 77 3.46 20.75 -4.94
C THR A 77 3.42 21.54 -3.61
N LYS A 78 3.14 22.85 -3.70
CA LYS A 78 3.08 23.72 -2.51
C LYS A 78 2.16 23.21 -1.42
N GLU A 79 1.08 22.53 -1.76
CA GLU A 79 0.12 21.94 -0.79
C GLU A 79 0.72 20.76 -0.04
N LYS A 80 1.58 19.97 -0.69
CA LYS A 80 2.26 18.79 -0.13
C LYS A 80 3.73 19.06 0.24
N ALA A 81 4.22 20.28 0.04
CA ALA A 81 5.61 20.65 0.35
C ALA A 81 5.96 20.47 1.84
N ASN A 82 4.95 20.50 2.72
CA ASN A 82 5.12 20.31 4.17
C ASN A 82 4.92 18.86 4.63
N TYR A 83 4.84 17.89 3.71
CA TYR A 83 4.75 16.49 4.10
C TYR A 83 5.94 16.09 4.95
N ASN A 84 5.65 15.48 6.11
CA ASN A 84 6.68 14.83 6.92
C ASN A 84 7.18 13.54 6.23
N GLU A 85 8.17 12.89 6.82
CA GLU A 85 8.78 11.68 6.27
C GLU A 85 7.78 10.54 6.08
N GLU A 86 6.88 10.29 7.05
CA GLU A 86 5.83 9.27 6.94
C GLU A 86 4.85 9.56 5.80
N GLN A 87 4.42 10.81 5.66
CA GLN A 87 3.51 11.22 4.59
C GLN A 87 4.15 11.07 3.20
N ARG A 88 5.46 11.30 3.09
CA ARG A 88 6.20 11.02 1.85
C ARG A 88 6.32 9.53 1.58
N CYS A 89 6.58 8.71 2.59
CA CYS A 89 6.59 7.26 2.46
C CYS A 89 5.22 6.72 2.01
N ASP A 90 4.13 7.18 2.64
CA ASP A 90 2.77 6.82 2.26
C ASP A 90 2.45 7.22 0.82
N GLN A 91 2.75 8.46 0.42
CA GLN A 91 2.55 8.92 -0.95
C GLN A 91 3.40 8.11 -1.95
N GLY A 92 4.66 7.85 -1.65
CA GLY A 92 5.56 7.07 -2.49
C GLY A 92 5.05 5.65 -2.73
N LEU A 93 4.65 4.97 -1.65
CA LEU A 93 4.09 3.62 -1.71
C LEU A 93 2.82 3.57 -2.56
N ARG A 94 1.86 4.45 -2.32
CA ARG A 94 0.59 4.49 -3.07
C ARG A 94 0.79 4.79 -4.54
N THR A 95 1.65 5.75 -4.87
CA THR A 95 1.94 6.12 -6.26
C THR A 95 2.59 4.97 -7.01
N ALA A 96 3.60 4.34 -6.44
CA ALA A 96 4.28 3.20 -7.03
C ALA A 96 3.37 1.98 -7.17
N LEU A 97 2.54 1.70 -6.15
CA LEU A 97 1.56 0.62 -6.21
C LEU A 97 0.52 0.86 -7.32
N ALA A 98 0.10 2.11 -7.54
CA ALA A 98 -0.79 2.46 -8.63
C ALA A 98 -0.16 2.24 -10.02
N ILE A 99 1.15 2.47 -10.15
CA ILE A 99 1.91 2.15 -11.40
C ILE A 99 1.88 0.64 -11.62
N LEU A 100 2.22 -0.17 -10.61
CA LEU A 100 2.30 -1.63 -10.69
C LEU A 100 0.93 -2.30 -10.90
N THR A 101 -0.14 -1.69 -10.41
CA THR A 101 -1.52 -2.18 -10.59
C THR A 101 -2.23 -1.54 -11.79
N GLU A 102 -1.48 -0.93 -12.71
CA GLU A 102 -2.00 -0.33 -13.95
C GLU A 102 -3.12 0.71 -13.72
N GLY A 103 -3.00 1.49 -12.66
CA GLY A 103 -3.98 2.51 -12.29
C GLY A 103 -5.28 1.94 -11.70
N VAL A 104 -5.28 0.68 -11.24
CA VAL A 104 -6.35 0.14 -10.40
C VAL A 104 -6.15 0.67 -8.98
N VAL A 105 -7.16 1.35 -8.45
CA VAL A 105 -7.04 2.12 -7.20
C VAL A 105 -7.39 1.35 -5.94
N ALA A 106 -7.97 0.15 -6.06
CA ALA A 106 -8.38 -0.64 -4.91
C ALA A 106 -7.23 -0.91 -3.92
N ALA A 107 -6.02 -1.27 -4.43
CA ALA A 107 -4.87 -1.47 -3.57
C ALA A 107 -4.32 -0.14 -3.00
N PRO A 108 -3.92 0.85 -3.83
CA PRO A 108 -3.25 2.04 -3.30
C PRO A 108 -4.16 2.97 -2.49
N LEU A 109 -5.47 3.01 -2.75
CA LEU A 109 -6.38 3.93 -2.05
C LEU A 109 -7.20 3.27 -0.95
N GLU A 110 -7.63 2.02 -1.15
CA GLU A 110 -8.53 1.35 -0.21
C GLU A 110 -7.83 0.23 0.57
N GLY A 111 -6.84 -0.43 -0.03
CA GLY A 111 -6.14 -1.57 0.56
C GLY A 111 -5.03 -1.19 1.55
N ILE A 112 -4.51 0.04 1.45
CA ILE A 112 -3.53 0.61 2.38
C ILE A 112 -4.21 1.74 3.15
N SER A 113 -4.27 1.64 4.49
CA SER A 113 -4.82 2.71 5.32
C SER A 113 -3.79 3.79 5.63
N GLN A 114 -2.57 3.41 5.94
CA GLN A 114 -1.45 4.32 6.22
C GLN A 114 -0.10 3.63 6.15
N VAL A 115 0.96 4.44 6.08
CA VAL A 115 2.34 4.01 6.27
C VAL A 115 2.93 4.83 7.42
N LYS A 116 3.52 4.15 8.40
CA LYS A 116 4.17 4.79 9.56
C LYS A 116 5.65 4.44 9.61
N ILE A 117 6.43 5.31 10.26
CA ILE A 117 7.78 5.03 10.71
C ILE A 117 7.71 4.76 12.21
N LYS A 118 7.99 3.53 12.61
CA LYS A 118 7.97 3.08 14.01
C LYS A 118 9.38 2.77 14.49
N GLU A 119 9.51 2.44 15.75
CA GLU A 119 10.79 2.18 16.41
C GLU A 119 10.86 0.72 16.88
N ASN A 120 11.95 0.04 16.56
CA ASN A 120 12.30 -1.26 17.10
C ASN A 120 12.69 -1.16 18.59
N PHE A 121 12.68 -2.26 19.32
CA PHE A 121 13.11 -2.28 20.72
C PHE A 121 14.60 -1.92 20.92
N ASP A 122 15.40 -1.94 19.85
CA ASP A 122 16.78 -1.45 19.86
C ASP A 122 16.93 0.02 19.44
N SER A 123 15.80 0.76 19.37
CA SER A 123 15.70 2.17 18.97
C SER A 123 16.06 2.45 17.50
N THR A 124 16.21 1.44 16.67
CA THR A 124 16.28 1.63 15.22
C THR A 124 14.89 1.84 14.63
N LYS A 125 14.79 2.61 13.53
CA LYS A 125 13.51 2.90 12.89
C LYS A 125 13.21 1.88 11.79
N TYR A 126 11.92 1.62 11.56
CA TYR A 126 11.44 0.73 10.50
C TYR A 126 10.13 1.22 9.89
N ILE A 127 9.78 0.68 8.71
CA ILE A 127 8.51 0.96 8.03
C ILE A 127 7.42 -0.02 8.52
N ALA A 128 6.26 0.52 8.86
CA ALA A 128 5.03 -0.24 9.11
C ALA A 128 3.99 0.09 8.04
N VAL A 129 3.54 -0.92 7.30
CA VAL A 129 2.49 -0.80 6.30
C VAL A 129 1.18 -1.31 6.90
N TYR A 130 0.20 -0.43 6.98
CA TYR A 130 -1.12 -0.72 7.53
C TYR A 130 -2.08 -1.13 6.42
N PHE A 131 -2.45 -2.40 6.41
CA PHE A 131 -3.40 -2.96 5.45
C PHE A 131 -4.84 -2.89 5.97
N ALA A 132 -5.75 -2.49 5.10
CA ALA A 132 -7.19 -2.48 5.36
C ALA A 132 -7.88 -3.68 4.69
N GLY A 133 -9.07 -4.05 5.16
CA GLY A 133 -9.85 -5.16 4.61
C GLY A 133 -10.02 -5.17 3.08
N PRO A 134 -10.23 -4.02 2.41
CA PRO A 134 -10.34 -3.93 0.95
C PRO A 134 -9.12 -4.44 0.16
N ILE A 135 -7.95 -4.66 0.80
CA ILE A 135 -6.80 -5.29 0.14
C ILE A 135 -7.15 -6.65 -0.48
N ARG A 136 -8.16 -7.34 0.06
CA ARG A 136 -8.66 -8.61 -0.48
C ARG A 136 -9.15 -8.48 -1.91
N SER A 137 -9.86 -7.39 -2.25
CA SER A 137 -10.36 -7.15 -3.60
C SER A 137 -9.25 -6.82 -4.60
N ALA A 138 -8.14 -6.25 -4.12
CA ALA A 138 -6.97 -5.97 -4.93
C ALA A 138 -6.13 -7.24 -5.24
N GLY A 139 -6.24 -8.26 -4.39
CA GLY A 139 -5.59 -9.55 -4.52
C GLY A 139 -4.19 -9.62 -3.92
N GLY A 140 -3.73 -10.86 -3.67
CA GLY A 140 -2.49 -11.12 -2.97
C GLY A 140 -1.24 -10.57 -3.66
N THR A 141 -1.22 -10.50 -5.00
CA THR A 141 -0.08 -9.91 -5.72
C THR A 141 0.10 -8.42 -5.37
N ALA A 142 -0.99 -7.65 -5.33
CA ALA A 142 -0.91 -6.24 -4.95
C ALA A 142 -0.45 -6.06 -3.49
N ALA A 143 -0.91 -6.92 -2.59
CA ALA A 143 -0.47 -6.91 -1.20
C ALA A 143 1.03 -7.22 -1.06
N ALA A 144 1.53 -8.23 -1.77
CA ALA A 144 2.96 -8.57 -1.76
C ALA A 144 3.83 -7.46 -2.38
N LEU A 145 3.35 -6.82 -3.46
CA LEU A 145 4.02 -5.66 -4.07
C LEU A 145 4.07 -4.47 -3.11
N ALA A 146 3.02 -4.24 -2.30
CA ALA A 146 3.05 -3.19 -1.29
C ALA A 146 4.12 -3.43 -0.20
N VAL A 147 4.33 -4.69 0.20
CA VAL A 147 5.42 -5.06 1.13
C VAL A 147 6.79 -4.81 0.49
N LEU A 148 6.97 -5.24 -0.75
CA LEU A 148 8.22 -5.00 -1.50
C LEU A 148 8.50 -3.51 -1.70
N LEU A 149 7.49 -2.70 -2.01
CA LEU A 149 7.62 -1.24 -2.11
C LEU A 149 7.98 -0.60 -0.77
N GLY A 150 7.41 -1.11 0.34
CA GLY A 150 7.78 -0.69 1.69
C GLY A 150 9.26 -0.93 1.98
N ASP A 151 9.79 -2.08 1.57
CA ASP A 151 11.22 -2.41 1.66
C ASP A 151 12.09 -1.44 0.83
N LYS A 152 11.70 -1.16 -0.40
CA LYS A 152 12.41 -0.20 -1.26
C LYS A 152 12.40 1.22 -0.69
N ILE A 153 11.30 1.64 -0.11
CA ILE A 153 11.19 2.93 0.59
C ILE A 153 12.10 2.97 1.80
N LYS A 154 12.11 1.90 2.62
CA LYS A 154 13.00 1.76 3.77
C LYS A 154 14.48 1.94 3.37
N GLU A 155 14.91 1.24 2.30
CA GLU A 155 16.26 1.38 1.74
C GLU A 155 16.54 2.83 1.31
N ALA A 156 15.59 3.48 0.62
CA ALA A 156 15.76 4.84 0.09
C ALA A 156 15.90 5.92 1.16
N ILE A 157 15.23 5.76 2.31
CA ILE A 157 15.33 6.69 3.44
C ILE A 157 16.38 6.29 4.47
N GLY A 158 17.01 5.11 4.31
CA GLY A 158 18.16 4.67 5.11
C GLY A 158 17.82 4.28 6.54
N ILE A 159 16.68 3.63 6.75
CA ILE A 159 16.28 3.07 8.05
C ILE A 159 16.39 1.54 8.05
N ASP A 160 16.21 0.93 9.21
CA ASP A 160 16.48 -0.48 9.46
C ASP A 160 15.28 -1.39 9.13
N ASP A 161 15.50 -2.70 9.16
CA ASP A 161 14.45 -3.71 9.04
C ASP A 161 13.54 -3.71 10.28
N PHE A 162 12.30 -4.14 10.09
CA PHE A 162 11.44 -4.54 11.19
C PHE A 162 12.05 -5.74 11.92
N LYS A 163 12.14 -5.65 13.25
CA LYS A 163 12.69 -6.70 14.12
C LYS A 163 11.61 -7.17 15.09
N PRO A 164 10.77 -8.16 14.70
CA PRO A 164 9.72 -8.67 15.57
C PRO A 164 10.31 -9.40 16.79
N ILE A 165 9.57 -9.37 17.88
CA ILE A 165 9.81 -10.25 19.04
C ILE A 165 8.94 -11.51 18.94
N ASP A 166 9.29 -12.55 19.69
CA ASP A 166 8.58 -13.84 19.65
C ASP A 166 7.07 -13.70 19.85
N ASP A 167 6.63 -12.88 20.80
CA ASP A 167 5.20 -12.65 21.07
C ASP A 167 4.46 -12.01 19.87
N GLU A 168 5.11 -11.15 19.12
CA GLU A 168 4.54 -10.57 17.89
C GLU A 168 4.46 -11.59 16.77
N ILE A 169 5.45 -12.49 16.66
CA ILE A 169 5.45 -13.60 15.70
C ILE A 169 4.30 -14.56 16.04
N GLU A 170 4.17 -14.98 17.29
CA GLU A 170 3.08 -15.87 17.72
C GLU A 170 1.71 -15.21 17.59
N ARG A 171 1.63 -13.89 17.73
CA ARG A 171 0.40 -13.14 17.46
C ARG A 171 -0.07 -13.31 16.00
N TYR A 172 0.82 -13.27 14.99
CA TYR A 172 0.43 -13.56 13.61
C TYR A 172 -0.09 -14.98 13.44
N VAL A 173 0.54 -15.97 14.08
CA VAL A 173 0.10 -17.38 14.03
C VAL A 173 -1.31 -17.51 14.58
N GLU A 174 -1.56 -16.99 15.78
CA GLU A 174 -2.88 -17.01 16.41
C GLU A 174 -3.95 -16.30 15.58
N GLU A 175 -3.63 -15.12 15.06
CA GLU A 175 -4.57 -14.36 14.24
C GLU A 175 -4.95 -15.10 12.96
N VAL A 176 -4.03 -15.79 12.30
CA VAL A 176 -4.31 -16.60 11.09
C VAL A 176 -5.28 -17.73 11.43
N GLU A 177 -5.03 -18.47 12.50
CA GLU A 177 -5.90 -19.57 12.97
C GLU A 177 -7.32 -19.07 13.30
N LEU A 178 -7.40 -17.97 14.06
CA LEU A 178 -8.67 -17.36 14.44
C LEU A 178 -9.43 -16.80 13.23
N TYR A 179 -8.72 -16.19 12.27
CA TYR A 179 -9.35 -15.65 11.07
C TYR A 179 -10.00 -16.75 10.23
N GLU A 180 -9.33 -17.89 10.06
CA GLU A 180 -9.88 -19.04 9.35
C GLU A 180 -11.05 -19.70 10.08
N SER A 181 -11.02 -19.77 11.41
CA SER A 181 -12.06 -20.43 12.20
C SER A 181 -13.28 -19.54 12.48
N GLU A 182 -13.10 -18.26 12.70
CA GLU A 182 -14.13 -17.36 13.20
C GLU A 182 -14.64 -16.34 12.17
N VAL A 183 -13.83 -16.01 11.14
CA VAL A 183 -14.18 -14.95 10.19
C VAL A 183 -14.48 -15.51 8.79
N THR A 184 -13.50 -16.05 8.10
CA THR A 184 -13.67 -16.60 6.75
C THR A 184 -12.46 -17.39 6.29
N ASN A 185 -12.67 -18.29 5.33
CA ASN A 185 -11.58 -19.05 4.73
C ASN A 185 -10.58 -18.15 3.98
N LEU A 186 -9.31 -18.41 4.20
CA LEU A 186 -8.22 -17.87 3.38
C LEU A 186 -8.11 -18.64 2.06
N GLN A 187 -7.57 -18.00 1.01
CA GLN A 187 -7.31 -18.68 -0.27
C GLN A 187 -6.12 -19.65 -0.19
N TYR A 188 -5.31 -19.50 0.83
CA TYR A 188 -4.19 -20.36 1.16
C TYR A 188 -4.15 -20.51 2.68
N SER A 189 -4.14 -21.74 3.16
CA SER A 189 -4.03 -22.05 4.59
C SER A 189 -2.58 -22.42 4.90
N PRO A 190 -1.78 -21.48 5.42
CA PRO A 190 -0.39 -21.72 5.74
C PRO A 190 -0.25 -22.57 7.02
N THR A 191 0.86 -23.30 7.13
CA THR A 191 1.21 -23.91 8.41
C THR A 191 1.70 -22.83 9.40
N PRO A 192 1.60 -23.07 10.73
CA PRO A 192 2.18 -22.17 11.73
C PRO A 192 3.66 -21.85 11.49
N GLU A 193 4.44 -22.82 10.99
CA GLU A 193 5.86 -22.66 10.67
C GLU A 193 6.08 -21.70 9.50
N GLU A 194 5.22 -21.75 8.46
CA GLU A 194 5.28 -20.81 7.33
C GLU A 194 4.95 -19.38 7.79
N VAL A 195 3.97 -19.22 8.69
CA VAL A 195 3.63 -17.90 9.25
C VAL A 195 4.79 -17.36 10.09
N ARG A 196 5.36 -18.18 11.02
CA ARG A 196 6.53 -17.77 11.81
C ARG A 196 7.72 -17.39 10.95
N PHE A 197 7.98 -18.20 9.91
CA PHE A 197 9.08 -17.92 9.00
C PHE A 197 8.87 -16.57 8.27
N ALA A 198 7.69 -16.35 7.73
CA ALA A 198 7.38 -15.10 7.03
C ALA A 198 7.46 -13.90 8.00
N ALA A 199 6.81 -13.98 9.16
CA ALA A 199 6.79 -12.90 10.15
C ALA A 199 8.19 -12.51 10.62
N ASN A 200 9.10 -13.49 10.74
CA ASN A 200 10.48 -13.27 11.20
C ASN A 200 11.42 -12.72 10.10
N HIS A 201 11.03 -12.77 8.83
CA HIS A 201 11.92 -12.41 7.73
C HIS A 201 11.41 -11.27 6.85
N ILE A 202 10.20 -10.75 7.09
CA ILE A 202 9.73 -9.58 6.36
C ILE A 202 10.48 -8.33 6.82
N PRO A 203 10.96 -7.49 5.87
CA PRO A 203 11.77 -6.32 6.21
C PRO A 203 10.94 -5.12 6.72
N VAL A 204 9.62 -5.17 6.58
CA VAL A 204 8.67 -4.15 7.03
C VAL A 204 7.55 -4.78 7.85
N GLU A 205 7.01 -4.05 8.81
CA GLU A 205 5.86 -4.56 9.58
C GLU A 205 4.61 -4.58 8.70
N VAL A 206 4.02 -5.76 8.53
CA VAL A 206 2.71 -5.95 7.92
C VAL A 206 1.66 -5.88 9.01
N THR A 207 0.97 -4.77 9.14
CA THR A 207 0.02 -4.52 10.23
C THR A 207 -1.30 -3.93 9.70
N GLY A 208 -2.18 -3.50 10.57
CA GLY A 208 -3.48 -2.91 10.20
C GLY A 208 -4.34 -2.64 11.42
N GLU A 209 -5.46 -1.98 11.18
CA GLU A 209 -6.48 -1.79 12.19
C GLU A 209 -7.29 -3.07 12.40
N GLN A 210 -8.03 -3.14 13.51
CA GLN A 210 -8.94 -4.25 13.70
C GLN A 210 -10.02 -4.26 12.60
N THR A 211 -10.33 -5.45 12.11
CA THR A 211 -11.42 -5.66 11.14
C THR A 211 -12.61 -6.37 11.75
N ASP A 212 -12.39 -7.21 12.73
CA ASP A 212 -13.38 -8.08 13.34
C ASP A 212 -13.27 -8.04 14.87
N GLN A 213 -14.39 -8.25 15.57
CA GLN A 213 -14.45 -8.26 17.04
C GLN A 213 -14.10 -9.66 17.59
N VAL A 214 -12.98 -10.20 17.15
CA VAL A 214 -12.43 -11.46 17.63
C VAL A 214 -11.14 -11.15 18.37
N GLU A 215 -11.16 -11.35 19.70
CA GLU A 215 -10.02 -11.10 20.57
C GLU A 215 -9.00 -12.23 20.47
N VAL A 216 -7.74 -11.88 20.64
CA VAL A 216 -6.61 -12.80 20.68
C VAL A 216 -6.10 -13.00 22.09
N SER A 217 -5.32 -14.06 22.31
CA SER A 217 -4.66 -14.36 23.60
C SER A 217 -3.36 -13.57 23.76
N HIS A 218 -2.59 -13.37 22.68
CA HIS A 218 -1.39 -12.51 22.66
C HIS A 218 -1.81 -11.04 22.61
N ARG A 219 -2.10 -10.47 23.78
CA ARG A 219 -2.63 -9.13 23.97
C ARG A 219 -1.59 -8.16 24.50
N ASP A 220 -1.96 -6.88 24.46
CA ASP A 220 -1.21 -5.77 25.08
C ASP A 220 0.25 -5.68 24.60
N LEU A 221 0.48 -6.04 23.34
CA LEU A 221 1.78 -5.90 22.71
C LEU A 221 2.03 -4.42 22.39
N GLU A 222 3.17 -3.89 22.82
CA GLU A 222 3.49 -2.46 22.77
C GLU A 222 3.35 -1.84 21.37
N ARG A 223 3.73 -2.60 20.34
CA ARG A 223 3.70 -2.12 18.94
C ARG A 223 2.46 -2.52 18.17
N VAL A 224 1.54 -3.31 18.73
CA VAL A 224 0.29 -3.74 18.11
C VAL A 224 -0.88 -3.00 18.74
N GLU A 225 -1.51 -2.13 17.95
CA GLU A 225 -2.47 -1.13 18.43
C GLU A 225 -3.84 -1.71 18.80
N THR A 226 -4.09 -3.01 18.60
CA THR A 226 -5.37 -3.66 18.91
C THR A 226 -5.20 -5.06 19.46
N ASN A 227 -6.13 -5.47 20.32
CA ASN A 227 -6.24 -6.84 20.85
C ASN A 227 -7.20 -7.71 20.01
N ASN A 228 -7.70 -7.21 18.90
CA ASN A 228 -8.56 -7.92 17.97
C ASN A 228 -7.82 -8.23 16.66
N ILE A 229 -8.42 -9.12 15.86
CA ILE A 229 -7.87 -9.54 14.56
C ILE A 229 -7.68 -8.35 13.62
N ARG A 230 -6.53 -8.31 12.95
CA ARG A 230 -6.13 -7.37 11.91
C ARG A 230 -6.26 -8.01 10.53
N GLY A 231 -7.49 -8.25 10.05
CA GLY A 231 -7.75 -9.05 8.84
C GLY A 231 -7.02 -8.56 7.58
N GLY A 232 -6.86 -7.25 7.37
CA GLY A 232 -6.07 -6.71 6.26
C GLY A 232 -4.60 -7.14 6.31
N ALA A 233 -3.99 -7.13 7.51
CA ALA A 233 -2.62 -7.60 7.71
C ALA A 233 -2.48 -9.10 7.44
N LEU A 234 -3.44 -9.91 7.89
CA LEU A 234 -3.43 -11.36 7.66
C LEU A 234 -3.56 -11.69 6.18
N LEU A 235 -4.45 -11.02 5.46
CA LEU A 235 -4.58 -11.17 4.01
C LEU A 235 -3.27 -10.81 3.29
N ALA A 236 -2.63 -9.73 3.68
CA ALA A 236 -1.36 -9.34 3.10
C ALA A 236 -0.23 -10.33 3.43
N MET A 237 -0.17 -10.84 4.65
CA MET A 237 0.81 -11.83 5.06
C MET A 237 0.60 -13.16 4.33
N VAL A 238 -0.61 -13.72 4.36
CA VAL A 238 -0.89 -15.08 3.89
C VAL A 238 -1.09 -15.12 2.37
N GLU A 239 -2.08 -14.39 1.85
CA GLU A 239 -2.40 -14.39 0.42
C GLU A 239 -1.41 -13.55 -0.40
N GLY A 240 -0.76 -12.58 0.23
CA GLY A 240 0.32 -11.78 -0.35
C GLY A 240 1.69 -12.46 -0.19
N VAL A 241 2.34 -12.22 0.93
CA VAL A 241 3.76 -12.62 1.14
C VAL A 241 3.97 -14.11 1.00
N ILE A 242 3.25 -14.94 1.76
CA ILE A 242 3.49 -16.39 1.79
C ILE A 242 3.12 -17.03 0.43
N GLN A 243 1.92 -16.74 -0.08
CA GLN A 243 1.41 -17.39 -1.29
C GLN A 243 2.09 -16.90 -2.59
N LYS A 244 2.47 -15.61 -2.67
CA LYS A 244 2.93 -14.98 -3.92
C LYS A 244 4.43 -14.74 -4.00
N SER A 245 5.19 -14.89 -2.93
CA SER A 245 6.64 -14.65 -2.92
C SER A 245 7.36 -15.35 -4.08
N LYS A 246 7.04 -16.61 -4.37
CA LYS A 246 7.64 -17.38 -5.49
C LYS A 246 7.33 -16.83 -6.89
N LYS A 247 6.42 -15.88 -7.02
CA LYS A 247 6.03 -15.26 -8.30
C LYS A 247 6.62 -13.87 -8.48
N ILE A 248 7.09 -13.26 -7.39
CA ILE A 248 7.57 -11.87 -7.35
C ILE A 248 9.09 -11.85 -7.25
N LEU A 249 9.69 -12.87 -6.66
CA LEU A 249 11.13 -13.13 -6.63
C LEU A 249 11.56 -13.99 -7.84
#